data_ba3f01b645d9dd4025e381ce48d81d38
#
_entry.id   ba3f01b645d9dd4025e381ce48d81d38
#
_cell.length_a   1.000
_cell.length_b   1.000
_cell.length_c   1.000
_cell.angle_alpha   90.00
_cell.angle_beta   90.00
_cell.angle_gamma   90.00
#
_symmetry.space_group_name_H-M   'P 1'
#
loop_
_entity.id
_entity.type
_entity.pdbx_description
1 polymer ?
#
loop_
_entity_poly.entity_id
_entity_poly.type
_entity_poly.pdbx_seq_one_letter_code
_entity_poly.pdbx_strand_id
1 'polypeptide(L)'
;MIAPGSLAILSRDPILWSAPLPARRTVVPMTPSTNNVYARVDRCLRGQPASDGAGVRLTRVIGGEQLPDLDPFLLLDEFGTARPEDYLAGFPDHPHRGFETVTYMLDGRMRHKDNHGNEGVLVPGSVQWMTAGRGLVHSEMPEQLEGRMRGFQLWVNLPARDKMSEPRYQEFAPERISRLQPADGVTVKVIAGRVGDTIGPIAQPATDPVYLDIALAAGAAWEVALPAGHNAFAYMFEGAASIGDGEDARPLSAQELGVLAGGESFKVRAGDAGARLILVAGRPLREPVARHGPFVMNTRQEVMQAFVDFEQGRF
;
A
#
# COMPACT_ATOMS: atom_id res chain seq x y z
N MET A 1 58.46 20.42 -30.72
CA MET A 1 58.45 19.28 -29.77
C MET A 1 57.84 19.83 -28.48
N ILE A 2 56.57 19.64 -28.29
CA ILE A 2 55.87 19.96 -27.05
C ILE A 2 55.01 18.72 -26.71
N ALA A 3 55.28 18.15 -25.55
CA ALA A 3 54.61 16.93 -25.03
C ALA A 3 53.17 17.26 -24.52
N PRO A 4 52.20 16.33 -24.60
CA PRO A 4 50.85 16.56 -24.10
C PRO A 4 50.75 16.25 -22.59
N GLY A 5 50.14 17.18 -21.87
CA GLY A 5 49.87 17.09 -20.45
C GLY A 5 48.71 16.11 -20.14
N SER A 6 48.93 15.27 -19.15
CA SER A 6 47.93 14.35 -18.56
C SER A 6 46.83 15.12 -17.83
N LEU A 7 45.58 14.91 -18.23
CA LEU A 7 44.40 15.28 -17.44
C LEU A 7 44.17 14.24 -16.35
N ALA A 8 44.32 14.62 -15.09
CA ALA A 8 43.94 13.83 -13.94
C ALA A 8 42.41 13.86 -13.80
N ILE A 9 41.80 12.66 -13.88
CA ILE A 9 40.37 12.42 -13.58
C ILE A 9 40.22 12.40 -12.05
N LEU A 10 39.60 13.43 -11.50
CA LEU A 10 39.19 13.44 -10.09
C LEU A 10 37.94 12.58 -9.94
N SER A 11 38.12 11.42 -9.32
CA SER A 11 37.00 10.59 -8.83
C SER A 11 36.27 11.34 -7.72
N ARG A 12 34.99 11.61 -7.93
CA ARG A 12 34.11 12.09 -6.86
C ARG A 12 33.59 10.88 -6.10
N ASP A 13 34.07 10.69 -4.89
CA ASP A 13 33.49 9.74 -3.94
C ASP A 13 32.08 10.14 -3.56
N PRO A 14 31.11 9.20 -3.43
CA PRO A 14 29.78 9.53 -2.96
C PRO A 14 29.83 9.85 -1.47
N ILE A 15 29.29 11.03 -1.11
CA ILE A 15 29.16 11.47 0.28
C ILE A 15 28.16 10.55 0.98
N LEU A 16 28.67 9.63 1.80
CA LEU A 16 27.86 8.84 2.72
C LEU A 16 27.35 9.74 3.86
N TRP A 17 26.09 10.10 3.80
CA TRP A 17 25.38 10.68 4.94
C TRP A 17 25.11 9.58 5.98
N SER A 18 25.92 9.52 7.02
CA SER A 18 25.63 8.74 8.23
C SER A 18 24.70 9.56 9.12
N ALA A 19 23.38 9.35 8.98
CA ALA A 19 22.44 9.83 9.99
C ALA A 19 22.60 8.99 11.25
N PRO A 20 22.56 9.59 12.47
CA PRO A 20 22.62 8.84 13.71
C PRO A 20 21.40 7.93 13.85
N LEU A 21 21.64 6.64 14.12
CA LEU A 21 20.59 5.67 14.39
C LEU A 21 19.76 6.13 15.59
N PRO A 22 18.42 6.10 15.51
CA PRO A 22 17.57 6.40 16.65
C PRO A 22 17.82 5.36 17.76
N ALA A 23 17.79 5.80 19.02
CA ALA A 23 18.00 5.00 20.18
C ALA A 23 17.16 3.72 20.15
N ARG A 24 17.78 2.56 20.43
CA ARG A 24 17.13 1.26 20.51
C ARG A 24 15.97 1.33 21.51
N ARG A 25 14.74 1.38 21.02
CA ARG A 25 13.57 1.06 21.84
C ARG A 25 13.63 -0.42 22.17
N THR A 26 13.54 -0.76 23.45
CA THR A 26 13.45 -2.14 23.92
C THR A 26 12.27 -2.83 23.26
N VAL A 27 12.56 -3.74 22.34
CA VAL A 27 11.54 -4.53 21.63
C VAL A 27 11.12 -5.64 22.60
N VAL A 28 9.90 -5.56 23.11
CA VAL A 28 9.27 -6.67 23.80
C VAL A 28 8.92 -7.70 22.73
N PRO A 29 9.42 -8.95 22.81
CA PRO A 29 9.01 -9.99 21.86
C PRO A 29 7.50 -10.23 22.05
N MET A 30 6.74 -10.11 20.96
CA MET A 30 5.31 -10.46 20.93
C MET A 30 5.18 -11.99 20.92
N THR A 31 5.28 -12.60 22.11
CA THR A 31 4.81 -13.98 22.30
C THR A 31 3.28 -13.97 22.34
N PRO A 32 2.59 -14.94 21.69
CA PRO A 32 1.15 -15.05 21.79
C PRO A 32 0.73 -15.13 23.25
N SER A 33 -0.12 -14.22 23.69
CA SER A 33 -0.74 -14.29 25.02
C SER A 33 -1.70 -15.48 25.04
N THR A 34 -1.75 -16.23 26.12
CA THR A 34 -2.64 -17.40 26.32
C THR A 34 -4.13 -17.04 26.35
N ASN A 35 -4.50 -15.78 26.19
CA ASN A 35 -5.86 -15.25 26.04
C ASN A 35 -5.93 -14.32 24.82
N ASN A 36 -5.61 -14.82 23.64
CA ASN A 36 -5.74 -14.03 22.41
C ASN A 36 -7.22 -13.71 22.13
N VAL A 37 -7.58 -12.44 22.19
CA VAL A 37 -8.85 -11.95 21.66
C VAL A 37 -8.63 -11.71 20.16
N TYR A 38 -9.23 -12.55 19.32
CA TYR A 38 -9.13 -12.40 17.87
C TYR A 38 -10.06 -11.31 17.35
N ALA A 39 -9.54 -10.52 16.42
CA ALA A 39 -10.36 -9.59 15.68
C ALA A 39 -11.41 -10.35 14.86
N ARG A 40 -12.63 -9.82 14.84
CA ARG A 40 -13.74 -10.34 14.05
C ARG A 40 -13.99 -9.45 12.84
N VAL A 41 -14.61 -9.99 11.82
CA VAL A 41 -15.14 -9.22 10.69
C VAL A 41 -16.43 -8.52 11.14
N ASP A 42 -16.35 -7.21 11.34
CA ASP A 42 -17.49 -6.36 11.73
C ASP A 42 -18.38 -6.03 10.51
N ARG A 43 -17.74 -5.73 9.38
CA ARG A 43 -18.41 -5.46 8.10
C ARG A 43 -17.76 -6.26 7.01
N CYS A 44 -18.57 -6.93 6.19
CA CYS A 44 -18.12 -7.59 4.98
C CYS A 44 -18.65 -6.82 3.77
N LEU A 45 -17.78 -6.46 2.85
CA LEU A 45 -18.10 -5.62 1.69
C LEU A 45 -17.54 -6.28 0.44
N ARG A 46 -18.28 -6.24 -0.65
CA ARG A 46 -17.79 -6.69 -1.95
C ARG A 46 -17.32 -5.51 -2.77
N GLY A 47 -16.13 -5.63 -3.34
CA GLY A 47 -15.58 -4.63 -4.26
C GLY A 47 -16.52 -4.41 -5.46
N GLN A 48 -16.64 -3.16 -5.90
CA GLN A 48 -17.54 -2.73 -6.97
C GLN A 48 -16.76 -2.46 -8.25
N PRO A 49 -17.28 -2.87 -9.43
CA PRO A 49 -16.68 -2.48 -10.70
C PRO A 49 -16.60 -0.95 -10.82
N ALA A 50 -15.45 -0.45 -11.19
CA ALA A 50 -15.19 0.97 -11.40
C ALA A 50 -14.23 1.18 -12.59
N SER A 51 -14.01 2.43 -12.95
CA SER A 51 -13.02 2.84 -13.93
C SER A 51 -12.33 4.09 -13.44
N ASP A 52 -11.01 4.18 -13.63
CA ASP A 52 -10.21 5.35 -13.27
C ASP A 52 -9.11 5.61 -14.33
N GLY A 53 -8.33 6.69 -14.17
CA GLY A 53 -7.34 7.08 -15.16
C GLY A 53 -7.98 7.38 -16.53
N ALA A 54 -7.35 6.94 -17.61
CA ALA A 54 -7.87 7.09 -18.95
C ALA A 54 -8.85 5.96 -19.37
N GLY A 55 -9.49 5.29 -18.42
CA GLY A 55 -10.46 4.22 -18.66
C GLY A 55 -10.00 2.84 -18.20
N VAL A 56 -9.02 2.78 -17.29
CA VAL A 56 -8.58 1.52 -16.68
C VAL A 56 -9.73 0.92 -15.87
N ARG A 57 -10.09 -0.33 -16.17
CA ARG A 57 -11.10 -1.07 -15.40
C ARG A 57 -10.49 -1.65 -14.14
N LEU A 58 -11.19 -1.47 -13.03
CA LEU A 58 -10.75 -1.89 -11.72
C LEU A 58 -11.93 -2.27 -10.82
N THR A 59 -11.62 -2.85 -9.69
CA THR A 59 -12.57 -3.12 -8.61
C THR A 59 -12.26 -2.16 -7.45
N ARG A 60 -13.17 -1.21 -7.20
CA ARG A 60 -13.06 -0.29 -6.05
C ARG A 60 -13.61 -0.93 -4.79
N VAL A 61 -12.76 -1.00 -3.77
CA VAL A 61 -13.04 -1.71 -2.50
C VAL A 61 -13.27 -0.71 -1.36
N ILE A 62 -12.41 0.31 -1.26
CA ILE A 62 -12.53 1.47 -0.36
C ILE A 62 -12.58 2.72 -1.24
N GLY A 63 -13.30 3.75 -0.83
CA GLY A 63 -13.46 5.00 -1.57
C GLY A 63 -14.77 5.10 -2.36
N GLY A 64 -15.66 4.10 -2.21
CA GLY A 64 -17.01 4.08 -2.78
C GLY A 64 -18.09 4.31 -1.73
N GLU A 65 -19.37 4.27 -2.16
CA GLU A 65 -20.52 4.53 -1.28
C GLU A 65 -20.61 3.60 -0.07
N GLN A 66 -20.23 2.32 -0.22
CA GLN A 66 -20.32 1.34 0.85
C GLN A 66 -19.28 1.56 1.95
N LEU A 67 -18.09 2.06 1.58
CA LEU A 67 -17.00 2.38 2.48
C LEU A 67 -16.24 3.58 1.93
N PRO A 68 -16.67 4.81 2.22
CA PRO A 68 -16.05 6.03 1.70
C PRO A 68 -14.59 6.19 2.12
N ASP A 69 -14.26 5.75 3.31
CA ASP A 69 -12.90 5.64 3.85
C ASP A 69 -12.88 4.71 5.07
N LEU A 70 -11.67 4.35 5.50
CA LEU A 70 -11.39 3.65 6.75
C LEU A 70 -10.10 4.25 7.33
N ASP A 71 -10.20 5.36 8.06
CA ASP A 71 -9.06 6.14 8.56
C ASP A 71 -7.89 5.25 9.04
N PRO A 72 -6.66 5.32 8.48
CA PRO A 72 -6.19 6.36 7.57
C PRO A 72 -6.34 6.02 6.07
N PHE A 73 -7.05 4.97 5.71
CA PHE A 73 -7.18 4.49 4.32
C PHE A 73 -8.31 5.22 3.59
N LEU A 74 -7.98 5.87 2.47
CA LEU A 74 -8.89 6.71 1.69
C LEU A 74 -9.45 6.01 0.46
N LEU A 75 -8.73 5.02 -0.06
CA LEU A 75 -9.09 4.28 -1.27
C LEU A 75 -8.31 2.96 -1.32
N LEU A 76 -8.98 1.91 -1.78
CA LEU A 76 -8.34 0.67 -2.23
C LEU A 76 -8.99 0.26 -3.53
N ASP A 77 -8.17 0.17 -4.58
CA ASP A 77 -8.54 -0.37 -5.88
C ASP A 77 -7.72 -1.61 -6.19
N GLU A 78 -8.37 -2.67 -6.68
CA GLU A 78 -7.72 -3.77 -7.36
C GLU A 78 -7.90 -3.57 -8.86
N PHE A 79 -6.82 -3.35 -9.60
CA PHE A 79 -6.81 -3.48 -11.05
C PHE A 79 -6.32 -4.87 -11.43
N GLY A 80 -7.03 -5.55 -12.34
CA GLY A 80 -6.66 -6.93 -12.66
C GLY A 80 -7.43 -7.50 -13.84
N THR A 81 -6.74 -7.58 -14.99
CA THR A 81 -7.32 -8.12 -16.22
C THR A 81 -6.22 -8.71 -17.11
N ALA A 82 -6.59 -9.67 -17.96
CA ALA A 82 -5.75 -10.17 -19.04
C ALA A 82 -6.11 -9.53 -20.40
N ARG A 83 -7.07 -8.61 -20.43
CA ARG A 83 -7.51 -7.92 -21.65
C ARG A 83 -6.81 -6.57 -21.74
N PRO A 84 -5.92 -6.38 -22.74
CA PRO A 84 -5.15 -5.14 -22.89
C PRO A 84 -6.02 -3.88 -22.99
N GLU A 85 -7.17 -3.96 -23.64
CA GLU A 85 -8.11 -2.83 -23.76
C GLU A 85 -8.64 -2.29 -22.44
N ASP A 86 -8.57 -3.07 -21.36
CA ASP A 86 -9.04 -2.67 -20.04
C ASP A 86 -7.95 -1.92 -19.23
N TYR A 87 -6.66 -1.95 -19.65
CA TYR A 87 -5.58 -1.33 -18.89
C TYR A 87 -4.59 -0.47 -19.69
N LEU A 88 -4.46 -0.67 -21.02
CA LEU A 88 -3.43 0.02 -21.83
C LEU A 88 -3.53 1.54 -21.81
N ALA A 89 -4.72 2.09 -21.55
CA ALA A 89 -4.91 3.53 -21.44
C ALA A 89 -4.14 4.13 -20.23
N GLY A 90 -3.89 3.33 -19.19
CA GLY A 90 -3.10 3.70 -18.02
C GLY A 90 -3.66 4.89 -17.26
N PHE A 91 -2.77 5.48 -16.47
CA PHE A 91 -3.04 6.70 -15.69
C PHE A 91 -2.08 7.79 -16.19
N PRO A 92 -2.46 8.56 -17.24
CA PRO A 92 -1.67 9.68 -17.76
C PRO A 92 -1.41 10.72 -16.69
N ASP A 93 -0.59 11.72 -16.99
CA ASP A 93 -0.21 12.77 -16.04
C ASP A 93 -1.40 13.32 -15.25
N HIS A 94 -1.33 13.14 -13.93
CA HIS A 94 -2.36 13.59 -12.99
C HIS A 94 -1.71 14.05 -11.68
N PRO A 95 -2.30 15.06 -11.00
CA PRO A 95 -1.76 15.59 -9.76
C PRO A 95 -2.20 14.80 -8.55
N HIS A 96 -1.45 14.91 -7.44
CA HIS A 96 -1.87 14.52 -6.09
C HIS A 96 -1.35 15.52 -5.06
N ARG A 97 -2.11 15.74 -3.97
CA ARG A 97 -1.69 16.52 -2.80
C ARG A 97 -2.33 16.00 -1.52
N GLY A 98 -1.53 15.95 -0.44
CA GLY A 98 -2.00 15.80 0.93
C GLY A 98 -2.20 14.37 1.41
N PHE A 99 -1.75 13.37 0.65
CA PHE A 99 -1.86 11.95 1.00
C PHE A 99 -0.74 11.14 0.33
N GLU A 100 -0.79 9.83 0.48
CA GLU A 100 0.17 8.89 -0.06
C GLU A 100 -0.54 7.87 -0.96
N THR A 101 0.12 7.44 -2.03
CA THR A 101 -0.31 6.32 -2.86
C THR A 101 0.63 5.13 -2.68
N VAL A 102 0.06 3.93 -2.66
CA VAL A 102 0.83 2.69 -2.57
C VAL A 102 0.41 1.78 -3.71
N THR A 103 1.33 1.59 -4.66
CA THR A 103 1.15 0.66 -5.76
C THR A 103 1.87 -0.65 -5.43
N TYR A 104 1.13 -1.76 -5.40
CA TYR A 104 1.70 -3.11 -5.23
C TYR A 104 1.36 -3.97 -6.44
N MET A 105 2.38 -4.34 -7.22
CA MET A 105 2.21 -5.14 -8.44
C MET A 105 2.16 -6.63 -8.13
N LEU A 106 1.16 -7.31 -8.70
CA LEU A 106 1.03 -8.77 -8.66
C LEU A 106 1.45 -9.42 -9.98
N ASP A 107 1.01 -8.84 -11.11
CA ASP A 107 1.33 -9.28 -12.46
C ASP A 107 1.53 -8.05 -13.36
N GLY A 108 2.34 -8.20 -14.40
CA GLY A 108 2.59 -7.16 -15.39
C GLY A 108 3.66 -6.15 -14.98
N ARG A 109 3.80 -5.11 -15.78
CA ARG A 109 4.83 -4.07 -15.63
C ARG A 109 4.19 -2.70 -15.75
N MET A 110 4.51 -1.80 -14.83
CA MET A 110 4.01 -0.43 -14.81
C MET A 110 5.16 0.56 -14.73
N ARG A 111 5.26 1.45 -15.71
CA ARG A 111 6.19 2.57 -15.68
C ARG A 111 5.55 3.75 -15.00
N HIS A 112 6.22 4.30 -14.01
CA HIS A 112 5.84 5.57 -13.39
C HIS A 112 6.85 6.66 -13.76
N LYS A 113 6.38 7.90 -13.79
CA LYS A 113 7.19 9.09 -14.01
C LYS A 113 6.53 10.28 -13.35
N ASP A 114 7.31 11.22 -12.80
CA ASP A 114 6.79 12.46 -12.21
C ASP A 114 7.43 13.72 -12.79
N ASN A 115 6.87 14.88 -12.40
CA ASN A 115 7.36 16.20 -12.83
C ASN A 115 8.64 16.66 -12.11
N HIS A 116 9.17 15.88 -11.15
CA HIS A 116 10.44 16.13 -10.48
C HIS A 116 11.60 15.31 -11.08
N GLY A 117 11.33 14.51 -12.13
CA GLY A 117 12.33 13.70 -12.83
C GLY A 117 12.55 12.32 -12.25
N ASN A 118 11.70 11.87 -11.33
CA ASN A 118 11.71 10.49 -10.89
C ASN A 118 11.02 9.61 -11.95
N GLU A 119 11.63 8.47 -12.27
CA GLU A 119 11.09 7.49 -13.22
C GLU A 119 11.54 6.10 -12.80
N GLY A 120 10.67 5.11 -12.96
CA GLY A 120 10.97 3.72 -12.67
C GLY A 120 9.98 2.75 -13.30
N VAL A 121 10.23 1.46 -13.11
CA VAL A 121 9.36 0.38 -13.60
C VAL A 121 9.08 -0.59 -12.48
N LEU A 122 7.82 -0.70 -12.10
CA LEU A 122 7.35 -1.70 -11.16
C LEU A 122 7.11 -3.02 -11.90
N VAL A 123 7.66 -4.10 -11.37
CA VAL A 123 7.51 -5.47 -11.86
C VAL A 123 6.73 -6.31 -10.84
N PRO A 124 6.28 -7.55 -11.16
CA PRO A 124 5.55 -8.39 -10.22
C PRO A 124 6.25 -8.56 -8.88
N GLY A 125 5.59 -8.20 -7.79
CA GLY A 125 6.12 -8.19 -6.43
C GLY A 125 6.77 -6.87 -6.00
N SER A 126 6.96 -5.89 -6.90
CA SER A 126 7.43 -4.55 -6.54
C SER A 126 6.37 -3.78 -5.77
N VAL A 127 6.82 -2.90 -4.91
CA VAL A 127 6.00 -1.94 -4.17
C VAL A 127 6.58 -0.54 -4.34
N GLN A 128 5.71 0.44 -4.57
CA GLN A 128 6.04 1.85 -4.52
C GLN A 128 5.10 2.54 -3.52
N TRP A 129 5.69 3.24 -2.55
CA TRP A 129 5.01 4.12 -1.61
C TRP A 129 5.42 5.56 -1.91
N MET A 130 4.52 6.31 -2.51
CA MET A 130 4.73 7.70 -2.89
C MET A 130 4.01 8.62 -1.90
N THR A 131 4.75 9.48 -1.24
CA THR A 131 4.19 10.60 -0.46
C THR A 131 4.01 11.77 -1.41
N ALA A 132 2.75 12.15 -1.71
CA ALA A 132 2.49 13.31 -2.57
C ALA A 132 2.74 14.63 -1.84
N GLY A 133 2.54 14.68 -0.52
CA GLY A 133 2.84 15.84 0.30
C GLY A 133 2.24 17.13 -0.24
N ARG A 134 3.07 18.17 -0.45
CA ARG A 134 2.65 19.48 -0.95
C ARG A 134 2.16 19.48 -2.39
N GLY A 135 2.39 18.41 -3.13
CA GLY A 135 1.90 18.19 -4.47
C GLY A 135 2.96 17.71 -5.44
N LEU A 136 2.56 16.84 -6.35
CA LEU A 136 3.31 16.40 -7.51
C LEU A 136 2.35 16.03 -8.63
N VAL A 137 2.89 15.92 -9.84
CA VAL A 137 2.18 15.40 -11.02
C VAL A 137 2.92 14.15 -11.48
N HIS A 138 2.21 13.03 -11.62
CA HIS A 138 2.82 11.80 -12.09
C HIS A 138 1.94 11.04 -13.09
N SER A 139 2.53 10.07 -13.73
CA SER A 139 1.84 9.09 -14.59
C SER A 139 2.23 7.68 -14.20
N GLU A 140 1.30 6.75 -14.38
CA GLU A 140 1.47 5.31 -14.19
C GLU A 140 0.97 4.60 -15.46
N MET A 141 1.91 4.17 -16.29
CA MET A 141 1.59 3.64 -17.62
C MET A 141 2.01 2.18 -17.75
N PRO A 142 1.15 1.31 -18.32
CA PRO A 142 1.56 -0.06 -18.62
C PRO A 142 2.81 -0.11 -19.49
N GLU A 143 3.78 -0.92 -19.12
CA GLU A 143 5.00 -1.17 -19.90
C GLU A 143 4.92 -2.54 -20.60
N GLN A 144 3.74 -2.91 -21.07
CA GLN A 144 3.46 -4.15 -21.81
C GLN A 144 2.31 -3.91 -22.78
N LEU A 145 2.26 -4.68 -23.86
CA LEU A 145 1.20 -4.61 -24.87
C LEU A 145 0.18 -5.74 -24.74
N GLU A 146 0.54 -6.81 -24.04
CA GLU A 146 -0.29 -8.00 -23.84
C GLU A 146 0.03 -8.65 -22.49
N GLY A 147 -0.75 -9.64 -22.14
CA GLY A 147 -0.60 -10.38 -20.88
C GLY A 147 -1.45 -9.80 -19.75
N ARG A 148 -1.35 -10.43 -18.61
CA ARG A 148 -2.09 -10.01 -17.43
C ARG A 148 -1.40 -8.82 -16.76
N MET A 149 -2.19 -7.85 -16.37
CA MET A 149 -1.77 -6.76 -15.48
C MET A 149 -2.66 -6.79 -14.25
N ARG A 150 -2.06 -6.86 -13.05
CA ARG A 150 -2.78 -6.93 -11.79
C ARG A 150 -1.99 -6.29 -10.66
N GLY A 151 -2.67 -5.59 -9.79
CA GLY A 151 -2.09 -4.98 -8.60
C GLY A 151 -3.12 -4.25 -7.77
N PHE A 152 -2.61 -3.57 -6.75
CA PHE A 152 -3.41 -2.75 -5.85
C PHE A 152 -2.91 -1.32 -5.87
N GLN A 153 -3.86 -0.39 -5.80
CA GLN A 153 -3.62 1.01 -5.48
C GLN A 153 -4.31 1.32 -4.16
N LEU A 154 -3.52 1.62 -3.14
CA LEU A 154 -4.01 2.02 -1.82
C LEU A 154 -3.67 3.50 -1.60
N TRP A 155 -4.64 4.30 -1.17
CA TRP A 155 -4.40 5.66 -0.73
C TRP A 155 -4.40 5.72 0.80
N VAL A 156 -3.35 6.31 1.36
CA VAL A 156 -3.17 6.48 2.80
C VAL A 156 -3.11 7.97 3.11
N ASN A 157 -3.93 8.42 4.05
CA ASN A 157 -3.98 9.83 4.43
C ASN A 157 -2.73 10.26 5.20
N LEU A 158 -2.36 11.52 5.07
CA LEU A 158 -1.35 12.18 5.89
C LEU A 158 -2.01 13.03 6.97
N PRO A 159 -1.40 13.13 8.17
CA PRO A 159 -1.85 14.10 9.18
C PRO A 159 -1.63 15.53 8.67
N ALA A 160 -2.42 16.46 9.17
CA ALA A 160 -2.39 17.87 8.77
C ALA A 160 -0.97 18.47 8.72
N ARG A 161 -0.15 18.16 9.73
CA ARG A 161 1.23 18.64 9.84
C ARG A 161 2.15 18.16 8.70
N ASP A 162 1.83 17.03 8.05
CA ASP A 162 2.67 16.41 7.03
C ASP A 162 2.12 16.57 5.60
N LYS A 163 0.87 17.12 5.43
CA LYS A 163 0.22 17.28 4.12
C LYS A 163 0.98 18.20 3.16
N MET A 164 1.75 19.12 3.70
CA MET A 164 2.56 20.05 2.89
C MET A 164 4.06 19.72 2.93
N SER A 165 4.42 18.49 3.28
CA SER A 165 5.80 18.01 3.21
C SER A 165 6.28 17.84 1.77
N GLU A 166 7.60 17.77 1.57
CA GLU A 166 8.17 17.49 0.24
C GLU A 166 7.75 16.11 -0.26
N PRO A 167 7.43 15.97 -1.56
CA PRO A 167 7.18 14.68 -2.19
C PRO A 167 8.37 13.74 -2.04
N ARG A 168 8.09 12.46 -1.83
CA ARG A 168 9.13 11.43 -1.71
C ARG A 168 8.62 10.05 -2.11
N TYR A 169 9.56 9.17 -2.46
CA TYR A 169 9.29 7.79 -2.81
C TYR A 169 10.04 6.82 -1.91
N GLN A 170 9.40 5.71 -1.61
CA GLN A 170 9.99 4.48 -1.10
C GLN A 170 9.62 3.38 -2.08
N GLU A 171 10.56 2.96 -2.93
CA GLU A 171 10.32 1.96 -3.96
C GLU A 171 11.24 0.76 -3.73
N PHE A 172 10.64 -0.42 -3.78
CA PHE A 172 11.36 -1.66 -3.53
C PHE A 172 11.03 -2.72 -4.58
N ALA A 173 12.08 -3.25 -5.18
CA ALA A 173 12.02 -4.42 -6.04
C ALA A 173 11.59 -5.67 -5.23
N PRO A 174 11.07 -6.72 -5.88
CA PRO A 174 10.54 -7.92 -5.22
C PRO A 174 11.52 -8.58 -4.24
N GLU A 175 12.81 -8.55 -4.55
CA GLU A 175 13.89 -9.17 -3.76
C GLU A 175 14.15 -8.43 -2.42
N ARG A 176 13.68 -7.18 -2.33
CA ARG A 176 13.80 -6.35 -1.13
C ARG A 176 12.59 -6.48 -0.20
N ILE A 177 11.52 -7.12 -0.66
CA ILE A 177 10.33 -7.39 0.16
C ILE A 177 10.59 -8.62 1.01
N SER A 178 10.59 -8.44 2.32
CA SER A 178 10.82 -9.52 3.27
C SER A 178 9.75 -10.61 3.15
N ARG A 179 10.17 -11.87 3.05
CA ARG A 179 9.28 -13.03 2.93
C ARG A 179 9.57 -14.04 4.04
N LEU A 180 8.52 -14.60 4.62
CA LEU A 180 8.63 -15.65 5.64
C LEU A 180 7.59 -16.74 5.41
N GLN A 181 7.84 -17.91 6.01
CA GLN A 181 6.94 -19.05 6.06
C GLN A 181 6.67 -19.38 7.54
N PRO A 182 5.70 -18.70 8.18
CA PRO A 182 5.51 -18.81 9.63
C PRO A 182 4.82 -20.09 10.07
N ALA A 183 4.22 -20.82 9.14
CA ALA A 183 3.58 -22.13 9.35
C ALA A 183 3.56 -22.93 8.05
N ASP A 184 3.26 -24.22 8.15
CA ASP A 184 3.14 -25.09 6.98
C ASP A 184 2.01 -24.59 6.06
N GLY A 185 2.31 -24.50 4.77
CA GLY A 185 1.38 -23.99 3.77
C GLY A 185 1.10 -22.48 3.83
N VAL A 186 1.83 -21.71 4.65
CA VAL A 186 1.65 -20.27 4.77
C VAL A 186 2.89 -19.52 4.29
N THR A 187 2.69 -18.58 3.38
CA THR A 187 3.72 -17.65 2.93
C THR A 187 3.23 -16.22 3.17
N VAL A 188 4.08 -15.39 3.76
CA VAL A 188 3.78 -13.98 4.05
C VAL A 188 4.88 -13.11 3.47
N LYS A 189 4.51 -12.09 2.68
CA LYS A 189 5.38 -10.97 2.32
C LYS A 189 5.06 -9.80 3.23
N VAL A 190 6.08 -9.25 3.87
CA VAL A 190 5.95 -8.10 4.78
C VAL A 190 6.37 -6.85 4.00
N ILE A 191 5.39 -6.11 3.50
CA ILE A 191 5.58 -4.87 2.73
C ILE A 191 5.87 -3.72 3.70
N ALA A 192 5.03 -3.58 4.73
CA ALA A 192 5.20 -2.61 5.81
C ALA A 192 4.90 -3.26 7.17
N GLY A 193 5.45 -2.71 8.23
CA GLY A 193 5.25 -3.21 9.58
C GLY A 193 6.16 -4.38 9.93
N ARG A 194 5.71 -5.24 10.85
CA ARG A 194 6.51 -6.31 11.44
C ARG A 194 5.69 -7.59 11.66
N VAL A 195 6.31 -8.73 11.39
CA VAL A 195 5.83 -10.07 11.77
C VAL A 195 6.96 -10.81 12.48
N GLY A 196 6.84 -11.04 13.78
CA GLY A 196 7.94 -11.54 14.60
C GLY A 196 9.17 -10.63 14.48
N ASP A 197 10.31 -11.20 14.07
CA ASP A 197 11.55 -10.44 13.84
C ASP A 197 11.68 -9.90 12.40
N THR A 198 10.77 -10.27 11.51
CA THR A 198 10.78 -9.82 10.11
C THR A 198 10.13 -8.46 9.99
N ILE A 199 10.86 -7.50 9.41
CA ILE A 199 10.42 -6.11 9.21
C ILE A 199 10.26 -5.86 7.71
N GLY A 200 9.15 -5.22 7.32
CA GLY A 200 8.94 -4.71 5.97
C GLY A 200 9.83 -3.50 5.68
N PRO A 201 10.20 -3.29 4.41
CA PRO A 201 11.11 -2.20 4.03
C PRO A 201 10.47 -0.80 4.10
N ILE A 202 9.14 -0.72 4.05
CA ILE A 202 8.40 0.57 4.09
C ILE A 202 8.35 1.08 5.52
N ALA A 203 8.69 2.37 5.69
CA ALA A 203 8.59 3.09 6.95
C ALA A 203 7.73 4.34 6.81
N GLN A 204 6.60 4.38 7.54
CA GLN A 204 5.70 5.53 7.62
C GLN A 204 5.24 5.72 9.08
N PRO A 205 5.98 6.54 9.85
CA PRO A 205 5.75 6.65 11.30
C PRO A 205 4.43 7.33 11.66
N ALA A 206 3.83 8.12 10.77
CA ALA A 206 2.57 8.82 11.05
C ALA A 206 1.41 7.84 11.21
N THR A 207 1.27 6.91 10.29
CA THR A 207 0.20 5.91 10.25
C THR A 207 0.64 4.54 10.75
N ASP A 208 1.97 4.32 10.90
CA ASP A 208 2.57 3.08 11.43
C ASP A 208 1.95 1.82 10.80
N PRO A 209 2.01 1.70 9.45
CA PRO A 209 1.21 0.72 8.73
C PRO A 209 1.74 -0.70 8.90
N VAL A 210 0.80 -1.66 8.90
CA VAL A 210 1.07 -3.06 8.57
C VAL A 210 0.48 -3.32 7.19
N TYR A 211 1.26 -3.88 6.27
CA TYR A 211 0.79 -4.30 4.96
C TYR A 211 1.42 -5.64 4.63
N LEU A 212 0.60 -6.69 4.65
CA LEU A 212 1.03 -8.08 4.42
C LEU A 212 0.31 -8.64 3.20
N ASP A 213 1.02 -9.36 2.32
CA ASP A 213 0.47 -10.26 1.30
C ASP A 213 0.61 -11.68 1.82
N ILE A 214 -0.51 -12.34 2.07
CA ILE A 214 -0.62 -13.63 2.73
C ILE A 214 -1.16 -14.66 1.74
N ALA A 215 -0.41 -15.72 1.49
CA ALA A 215 -0.84 -16.87 0.71
C ALA A 215 -0.92 -18.10 1.61
N LEU A 216 -2.05 -18.81 1.54
CA LEU A 216 -2.33 -20.02 2.31
C LEU A 216 -2.68 -21.17 1.37
N ALA A 217 -2.03 -22.31 1.56
CA ALA A 217 -2.45 -23.56 0.94
C ALA A 217 -3.82 -24.01 1.48
N ALA A 218 -4.44 -24.98 0.80
CA ALA A 218 -5.72 -25.55 1.22
C ALA A 218 -5.70 -25.97 2.70
N GLY A 219 -6.67 -25.50 3.48
CA GLY A 219 -6.84 -25.79 4.90
C GLY A 219 -5.79 -25.18 5.84
N ALA A 220 -4.74 -24.54 5.32
CA ALA A 220 -3.72 -23.90 6.14
C ALA A 220 -4.32 -22.76 6.98
N ALA A 221 -3.77 -22.57 8.17
CA ALA A 221 -4.22 -21.53 9.09
C ALA A 221 -3.02 -20.78 9.66
N TRP A 222 -3.25 -19.49 9.95
CA TRP A 222 -2.23 -18.64 10.54
C TRP A 222 -2.85 -17.54 11.40
N GLU A 223 -2.04 -17.07 12.34
CA GLU A 223 -2.41 -15.96 13.20
C GLU A 223 -1.25 -14.97 13.35
N VAL A 224 -1.58 -13.71 13.54
CA VAL A 224 -0.62 -12.64 13.76
C VAL A 224 -1.22 -11.56 14.63
N ALA A 225 -0.41 -10.97 15.50
CA ALA A 225 -0.83 -9.85 16.32
C ALA A 225 -1.10 -8.61 15.44
N LEU A 226 -2.13 -7.85 15.82
CA LEU A 226 -2.46 -6.55 15.27
C LEU A 226 -1.97 -5.45 16.22
N PRO A 227 -1.42 -4.34 15.71
CA PRO A 227 -1.06 -3.22 16.57
C PRO A 227 -2.30 -2.63 17.26
N ALA A 228 -2.22 -2.42 18.56
CA ALA A 228 -3.31 -1.87 19.35
C ALA A 228 -3.74 -0.49 18.82
N GLY A 229 -5.05 -0.28 18.71
CA GLY A 229 -5.63 0.98 18.28
C GLY A 229 -5.54 1.28 16.78
N HIS A 230 -5.05 0.36 15.96
CA HIS A 230 -5.09 0.47 14.51
C HIS A 230 -6.46 0.07 13.97
N ASN A 231 -6.91 0.77 12.92
CA ASN A 231 -7.96 0.25 12.06
C ASN A 231 -7.33 -0.76 11.10
N ALA A 232 -8.03 -1.86 10.84
CA ALA A 232 -7.52 -2.94 10.01
C ALA A 232 -8.61 -3.52 9.09
N PHE A 233 -8.17 -4.05 7.97
CA PHE A 233 -9.00 -4.83 7.06
C PHE A 233 -8.21 -5.98 6.43
N ALA A 234 -8.95 -7.01 6.04
CA ALA A 234 -8.45 -8.09 5.20
C ALA A 234 -9.20 -8.07 3.87
N TYR A 235 -8.49 -8.03 2.74
CA TYR A 235 -9.09 -8.10 1.41
C TYR A 235 -8.68 -9.40 0.73
N MET A 236 -9.66 -10.25 0.47
CA MET A 236 -9.47 -11.52 -0.23
C MET A 236 -9.45 -11.27 -1.74
N PHE A 237 -8.37 -11.66 -2.41
CA PHE A 237 -8.27 -11.49 -3.86
C PHE A 237 -8.11 -12.79 -4.64
N GLU A 238 -7.86 -13.93 -3.95
CA GLU A 238 -7.90 -15.28 -4.54
C GLU A 238 -8.42 -16.28 -3.53
N GLY A 239 -9.26 -17.23 -3.99
CA GLY A 239 -9.80 -18.29 -3.18
C GLY A 239 -10.80 -17.82 -2.13
N ALA A 240 -10.82 -18.48 -0.99
CA ALA A 240 -11.68 -18.16 0.15
C ALA A 240 -11.02 -18.57 1.47
N ALA A 241 -11.32 -17.82 2.53
CA ALA A 241 -10.83 -18.12 3.86
C ALA A 241 -11.87 -17.70 4.93
N SER A 242 -11.80 -18.31 6.11
CA SER A 242 -12.51 -17.88 7.30
C SER A 242 -11.60 -16.98 8.14
N ILE A 243 -12.10 -15.83 8.58
CA ILE A 243 -11.39 -14.85 9.41
C ILE A 243 -12.04 -14.75 10.77
N GLY A 244 -11.24 -14.83 11.84
CA GLY A 244 -11.69 -14.87 13.22
C GLY A 244 -11.56 -16.25 13.84
N ASP A 245 -12.18 -16.48 14.98
CA ASP A 245 -12.13 -17.75 15.71
C ASP A 245 -13.52 -18.20 16.15
N GLY A 246 -13.70 -19.53 16.28
CA GLY A 246 -14.92 -20.14 16.78
C GLY A 246 -16.18 -19.69 16.03
N GLU A 247 -17.21 -19.30 16.77
CA GLU A 247 -18.50 -18.85 16.24
C GLU A 247 -18.45 -17.47 15.59
N ASP A 248 -17.42 -16.66 15.92
CA ASP A 248 -17.19 -15.33 15.33
C ASP A 248 -16.46 -15.38 13.98
N ALA A 249 -16.01 -16.57 13.57
CA ALA A 249 -15.33 -16.73 12.30
C ALA A 249 -16.28 -16.47 11.11
N ARG A 250 -15.85 -15.58 10.20
CA ARG A 250 -16.63 -15.17 9.02
C ARG A 250 -15.91 -15.60 7.74
N PRO A 251 -16.60 -16.26 6.81
CA PRO A 251 -16.04 -16.57 5.50
C PRO A 251 -15.93 -15.29 4.66
N LEU A 252 -14.80 -15.15 3.97
CA LEU A 252 -14.57 -14.18 2.89
C LEU A 252 -14.17 -14.93 1.63
N SER A 253 -14.71 -14.52 0.51
CA SER A 253 -14.38 -14.99 -0.83
C SER A 253 -13.63 -13.94 -1.63
N ALA A 254 -13.08 -14.33 -2.77
CA ALA A 254 -12.39 -13.37 -3.66
C ALA A 254 -13.26 -12.15 -3.97
N GLN A 255 -12.64 -10.97 -3.96
CA GLN A 255 -13.22 -9.63 -4.08
C GLN A 255 -14.05 -9.18 -2.87
N GLU A 256 -13.90 -9.81 -1.71
CA GLU A 256 -14.54 -9.37 -0.48
C GLU A 256 -13.52 -8.80 0.51
N LEU A 257 -13.89 -7.70 1.14
CA LEU A 257 -13.16 -7.02 2.20
C LEU A 257 -13.88 -7.21 3.52
N GLY A 258 -13.16 -7.68 4.53
CA GLY A 258 -13.59 -7.68 5.93
C GLY A 258 -12.96 -6.53 6.69
N VAL A 259 -13.75 -5.57 7.16
CA VAL A 259 -13.31 -4.59 8.14
C VAL A 259 -13.20 -5.29 9.48
N LEU A 260 -12.05 -5.21 10.12
CA LEU A 260 -11.75 -5.90 11.37
C LEU A 260 -12.07 -5.01 12.57
N ALA A 261 -12.67 -5.58 13.59
CA ALA A 261 -12.97 -4.90 14.85
C ALA A 261 -12.75 -5.83 16.06
N GLY A 262 -12.42 -5.21 17.17
CA GLY A 262 -12.13 -5.93 18.42
C GLY A 262 -10.87 -6.81 18.28
N GLY A 263 -10.29 -7.20 19.38
CA GLY A 263 -9.15 -8.10 19.42
C GLY A 263 -7.80 -7.48 19.05
N GLU A 264 -6.76 -8.18 19.45
CA GLU A 264 -5.35 -7.79 19.26
C GLU A 264 -4.62 -8.79 18.33
N SER A 265 -5.35 -9.73 17.72
CA SER A 265 -4.79 -10.77 16.85
C SER A 265 -5.71 -11.01 15.66
N PHE A 266 -5.10 -11.15 14.48
CA PHE A 266 -5.77 -11.61 13.27
C PHE A 266 -5.60 -13.13 13.14
N LYS A 267 -6.67 -13.84 12.85
CA LYS A 267 -6.64 -15.29 12.58
C LYS A 267 -7.34 -15.57 11.27
N VAL A 268 -6.73 -16.41 10.43
CA VAL A 268 -7.24 -16.80 9.12
C VAL A 268 -7.04 -18.29 8.89
N ARG A 269 -8.02 -18.93 8.26
CA ARG A 269 -7.94 -20.32 7.79
C ARG A 269 -8.44 -20.39 6.35
N ALA A 270 -7.60 -20.88 5.45
CA ALA A 270 -7.97 -21.08 4.05
C ALA A 270 -9.00 -22.19 3.88
N GLY A 271 -9.86 -22.04 2.88
CA GLY A 271 -10.73 -23.10 2.37
C GLY A 271 -9.97 -24.15 1.56
N ASP A 272 -10.72 -25.08 0.95
CA ASP A 272 -10.18 -26.27 0.27
C ASP A 272 -9.37 -25.96 -1.00
N ALA A 273 -9.53 -24.77 -1.58
CA ALA A 273 -8.77 -24.32 -2.75
C ALA A 273 -7.55 -23.44 -2.38
N GLY A 274 -7.31 -23.20 -1.08
CA GLY A 274 -6.36 -22.20 -0.64
C GLY A 274 -6.92 -20.78 -0.70
N ALA A 275 -6.11 -19.83 -0.28
CA ALA A 275 -6.50 -18.42 -0.25
C ALA A 275 -5.30 -17.49 -0.42
N ARG A 276 -5.56 -16.29 -0.97
CA ARG A 276 -4.60 -15.20 -0.96
C ARG A 276 -5.29 -13.89 -0.64
N LEU A 277 -4.73 -13.14 0.30
CA LEU A 277 -5.31 -11.90 0.81
C LEU A 277 -4.24 -10.88 1.16
N ILE A 278 -4.60 -9.62 1.16
CA ILE A 278 -3.83 -8.60 1.84
C ILE A 278 -4.46 -8.32 3.21
N LEU A 279 -3.61 -8.23 4.24
CA LEU A 279 -3.95 -7.71 5.55
C LEU A 279 -3.29 -6.35 5.70
N VAL A 280 -4.12 -5.32 5.90
CA VAL A 280 -3.64 -3.95 6.05
C VAL A 280 -4.16 -3.38 7.35
N ALA A 281 -3.29 -2.75 8.14
CA ALA A 281 -3.66 -2.03 9.34
C ALA A 281 -2.89 -0.69 9.40
N GLY A 282 -3.50 0.32 10.04
CA GLY A 282 -2.88 1.63 10.19
C GLY A 282 -3.45 2.40 11.37
N ARG A 283 -2.60 3.21 11.99
CA ARG A 283 -3.02 4.10 13.07
C ARG A 283 -3.94 5.18 12.51
N PRO A 284 -5.20 5.29 13.00
CA PRO A 284 -6.12 6.33 12.56
C PRO A 284 -5.60 7.72 12.94
N LEU A 285 -5.76 8.66 12.05
CA LEU A 285 -5.33 10.05 12.26
C LEU A 285 -6.34 10.84 13.10
N ARG A 286 -7.64 10.51 12.97
CA ARG A 286 -8.76 11.16 13.67
C ARG A 286 -8.81 12.66 13.38
N GLU A 287 -8.48 13.03 12.17
CA GLU A 287 -8.50 14.40 11.68
C GLU A 287 -9.61 14.58 10.64
N PRO A 288 -10.17 15.80 10.46
CA PRO A 288 -11.11 16.06 9.38
C PRO A 288 -10.53 15.74 8.01
N VAL A 289 -11.34 15.19 7.12
CA VAL A 289 -10.97 14.91 5.73
C VAL A 289 -11.86 15.74 4.80
N ALA A 290 -11.23 16.58 3.99
CA ALA A 290 -11.86 17.26 2.87
C ALA A 290 -11.20 16.74 1.58
N ARG A 291 -12.01 16.10 0.71
CA ARG A 291 -11.51 15.50 -0.54
C ARG A 291 -12.31 16.04 -1.73
N HIS A 292 -11.60 16.37 -2.80
CA HIS A 292 -12.19 16.58 -4.11
C HIS A 292 -11.19 16.17 -5.19
N GLY A 293 -11.59 15.18 -6.02
CA GLY A 293 -10.71 14.59 -7.03
C GLY A 293 -9.39 14.09 -6.42
N PRO A 294 -8.23 14.55 -6.95
CA PRO A 294 -6.91 14.06 -6.58
C PRO A 294 -6.30 14.78 -5.36
N PHE A 295 -7.07 15.61 -4.65
CA PHE A 295 -6.60 16.38 -3.51
C PHE A 295 -7.32 15.99 -2.23
N VAL A 296 -6.56 15.74 -1.15
CA VAL A 296 -7.06 15.36 0.17
C VAL A 296 -6.40 16.23 1.23
N MET A 297 -7.19 17.14 1.78
CA MET A 297 -6.76 18.10 2.79
C MET A 297 -7.64 17.98 4.05
N ASN A 298 -7.51 18.90 4.99
CA ASN A 298 -8.35 18.93 6.21
C ASN A 298 -9.55 19.86 6.07
N THR A 299 -9.50 20.82 5.15
CA THR A 299 -10.58 21.79 4.91
C THR A 299 -10.89 21.96 3.42
N ARG A 300 -12.13 22.37 3.11
CA ARG A 300 -12.50 22.71 1.72
C ARG A 300 -11.66 23.85 1.15
N GLN A 301 -11.27 24.82 1.97
CA GLN A 301 -10.45 25.95 1.54
C GLN A 301 -9.07 25.46 1.09
N GLU A 302 -8.44 24.53 1.82
CA GLU A 302 -7.15 23.94 1.44
C GLU A 302 -7.26 23.14 0.14
N VAL A 303 -8.38 22.42 -0.07
CA VAL A 303 -8.64 21.71 -1.34
C VAL A 303 -8.76 22.71 -2.49
N MET A 304 -9.51 23.81 -2.32
CA MET A 304 -9.62 24.86 -3.36
C MET A 304 -8.25 25.49 -3.64
N GLN A 305 -7.45 25.72 -2.60
CA GLN A 305 -6.07 26.22 -2.79
C GLN A 305 -5.22 25.24 -3.58
N ALA A 306 -5.39 23.91 -3.40
CA ALA A 306 -4.66 22.90 -4.16
C ALA A 306 -4.98 22.99 -5.66
N PHE A 307 -6.24 23.24 -6.06
CA PHE A 307 -6.59 23.49 -7.46
C PHE A 307 -5.93 24.73 -8.02
N VAL A 308 -5.97 25.84 -7.29
CA VAL A 308 -5.32 27.09 -7.70
C VAL A 308 -3.81 26.90 -7.85
N ASP A 309 -3.16 26.17 -6.92
CA ASP A 309 -1.72 25.91 -6.97
C ASP A 309 -1.36 25.04 -8.17
N PHE A 310 -2.16 24.02 -8.45
CA PHE A 310 -1.96 23.15 -9.61
C PHE A 310 -2.10 23.93 -10.94
N GLU A 311 -3.18 24.72 -11.10
CA GLU A 311 -3.40 25.55 -12.29
C GLU A 311 -2.29 26.56 -12.53
N GLN A 312 -1.62 27.00 -11.47
CA GLN A 312 -0.49 27.95 -11.52
C GLN A 312 0.88 27.25 -11.62
N GLY A 313 0.93 25.94 -11.78
CA GLY A 313 2.18 25.19 -11.92
C GLY A 313 3.05 25.19 -10.66
N ARG A 314 2.44 25.18 -9.47
CA ARG A 314 3.15 25.21 -8.18
C ARG A 314 3.29 23.81 -7.53
N PHE A 315 3.18 22.75 -8.32
CA PHE A 315 3.36 21.35 -7.89
C PHE A 315 4.71 20.83 -8.32
#